data_43335bb070d735a8ed24a3e7b6cd05dc
#
_entry.id   43335bb070d735a8ed24a3e7b6cd05dc
#
_cell.length_a   1.000
_cell.length_b   1.000
_cell.length_c   1.000
_cell.angle_alpha   90.00
_cell.angle_beta   90.00
_cell.angle_gamma   90.00
#
_symmetry.space_group_name_H-M   'P 1'
#
loop_
_entity.id
_entity.type
_entity.pdbx_description
1 polymer ?
#
loop_
_entity_poly.entity_id
_entity_poly.type
_entity_poly.pdbx_seq_one_letter_code
_entity_poly.pdbx_strand_id
1 'polypeptide(L)'
;MDSGDIERERGITILAKNCSCTYKGVKINIVDTPGHADFGGEVERVLKMVNGVLLLVDAAEGCMPQTRFVLQKALQQNLSLVIAVNKIDRPDARIKEVIDEILELLMDLGATDEQLDSPMV
;
A
#
# COMPACT_ATOMS: atom_id res chain seq x y z
N MET A 1 13.44 -3.49 6.61
CA MET A 1 13.29 -2.29 7.44
C MET A 1 12.81 -2.55 8.87
N ASP A 2 12.45 -3.76 9.20
CA ASP A 2 12.02 -4.12 10.56
C ASP A 2 13.23 -4.29 11.46
N SER A 3 13.44 -3.37 12.41
CA SER A 3 14.60 -3.33 13.27
C SER A 3 14.31 -3.37 14.77
N GLY A 4 13.07 -3.19 15.19
CA GLY A 4 12.68 -3.26 16.58
C GLY A 4 12.51 -4.70 17.06
N ASP A 5 12.77 -4.95 18.33
CA ASP A 5 12.65 -6.30 18.90
C ASP A 5 11.22 -6.85 18.78
N ILE A 6 10.22 -6.00 19.04
CA ILE A 6 8.80 -6.40 18.93
C ILE A 6 8.45 -6.73 17.48
N GLU A 7 8.97 -5.95 16.54
CA GLU A 7 8.76 -6.17 15.12
C GLU A 7 9.34 -7.50 14.67
N ARG A 8 10.54 -7.86 15.16
CA ARG A 8 11.19 -9.14 14.86
C ARG A 8 10.41 -10.32 15.41
N GLU A 9 9.91 -10.20 16.63
CA GLU A 9 9.11 -11.26 17.25
C GLU A 9 7.82 -11.52 16.49
N ARG A 10 7.14 -10.47 16.04
CA ARG A 10 5.85 -10.59 15.35
C ARG A 10 5.97 -10.77 13.85
N GLY A 11 7.14 -10.47 13.28
CA GLY A 11 7.34 -10.49 11.84
C GLY A 11 6.55 -9.44 11.10
N ILE A 12 6.23 -8.32 11.75
CA ILE A 12 5.46 -7.20 11.18
C ILE A 12 6.14 -5.87 11.48
N THR A 13 5.85 -4.88 10.64
CA THR A 13 6.29 -3.51 10.84
C THR A 13 5.33 -2.78 11.78
N ILE A 14 5.83 -2.26 12.90
CA ILE A 14 5.01 -1.55 13.89
C ILE A 14 5.11 -0.04 13.72
N LEU A 15 6.34 0.47 13.54
CA LEU A 15 6.59 1.90 13.35
C LEU A 15 7.02 2.16 11.92
N ALA A 16 6.66 3.35 11.40
CA ALA A 16 7.13 3.78 10.09
C ALA A 16 8.65 3.87 10.08
N LYS A 17 9.26 3.39 9.00
CA LYS A 17 10.71 3.40 8.80
C LYS A 17 11.03 4.16 7.53
N ASN A 18 12.15 4.89 7.55
CA ASN A 18 12.61 5.68 6.42
C ASN A 18 13.86 5.08 5.81
N CYS A 19 13.91 5.06 4.49
CA CYS A 19 15.17 4.84 3.78
C CYS A 19 15.14 5.64 2.48
N SER A 20 16.29 5.78 1.84
CA SER A 20 16.36 6.45 0.56
C SER A 20 17.33 5.75 -0.37
N CYS A 21 17.07 5.86 -1.66
CA CYS A 21 17.94 5.36 -2.70
C CYS A 21 17.95 6.33 -3.87
N THR A 22 18.92 6.15 -4.78
CA THR A 22 19.00 6.97 -5.98
C THR A 22 18.90 6.04 -7.19
N TYR A 23 18.02 6.40 -8.12
CA TYR A 23 17.83 5.66 -9.36
C TYR A 23 17.78 6.63 -10.52
N LYS A 24 18.69 6.44 -11.48
CA LYS A 24 18.82 7.30 -12.68
C LYS A 24 18.88 8.79 -12.33
N GLY A 25 19.63 9.13 -11.29
CA GLY A 25 19.81 10.52 -10.86
C GLY A 25 18.68 11.10 -10.03
N VAL A 26 17.64 10.32 -9.76
CA VAL A 26 16.50 10.75 -8.94
C VAL A 26 16.60 10.13 -7.55
N LYS A 27 16.51 10.96 -6.52
CA LYS A 27 16.47 10.48 -5.14
C LYS A 27 15.06 10.04 -4.79
N ILE A 28 14.94 8.79 -4.34
CA ILE A 28 13.67 8.20 -3.92
C ILE A 28 13.71 8.00 -2.41
N ASN A 29 12.82 8.67 -1.71
CA ASN A 29 12.66 8.51 -0.27
C ASN A 29 11.49 7.56 -0.01
N ILE A 30 11.76 6.47 0.72
CA ILE A 30 10.78 5.42 0.98
C ILE A 30 10.44 5.46 2.46
N VAL A 31 9.14 5.51 2.76
CA VAL A 31 8.62 5.38 4.12
C VAL A 31 7.83 4.08 4.17
N ASP A 32 8.37 3.10 4.88
CA ASP A 32 7.70 1.82 5.08
C ASP A 32 6.68 1.96 6.20
N THR A 33 5.42 1.65 5.93
CA THR A 33 4.34 1.85 6.89
C THR A 33 3.89 0.52 7.49
N PRO A 34 3.42 0.54 8.75
CA PRO A 34 2.76 -0.64 9.28
C PRO A 34 1.46 -0.91 8.52
N GLY A 35 1.26 -2.15 8.10
CA GLY A 35 0.07 -2.57 7.37
C GLY A 35 -1.00 -3.21 8.26
N HIS A 36 -0.75 -3.31 9.56
CA HIS A 36 -1.67 -3.96 10.49
C HIS A 36 -2.79 -2.99 10.92
N ALA A 37 -4.00 -3.52 11.10
CA ALA A 37 -5.18 -2.72 11.43
C ALA A 37 -5.02 -1.88 12.70
N ASP A 38 -4.25 -2.36 13.68
CA ASP A 38 -4.06 -1.69 14.95
C ASP A 38 -3.17 -0.44 14.87
N PHE A 39 -2.55 -0.19 13.71
CA PHE A 39 -1.61 0.91 13.53
C PHE A 39 -2.11 1.97 12.55
N GLY A 40 -3.43 2.13 12.46
CA GLY A 40 -4.06 3.05 11.52
C GLY A 40 -3.63 4.50 11.68
N GLY A 41 -3.41 4.96 12.92
CA GLY A 41 -2.94 6.31 13.18
C GLY A 41 -1.55 6.59 12.63
N GLU A 42 -0.66 5.60 12.68
CA GLU A 42 0.69 5.71 12.12
C GLU A 42 0.63 5.82 10.60
N VAL A 43 -0.20 5.00 9.95
CA VAL A 43 -0.40 5.04 8.51
C VAL A 43 -0.93 6.40 8.08
N GLU A 44 -1.94 6.92 8.76
CA GLU A 44 -2.55 8.22 8.44
C GLU A 44 -1.51 9.35 8.53
N ARG A 45 -0.67 9.33 9.58
CA ARG A 45 0.39 10.32 9.74
C ARG A 45 1.40 10.26 8.60
N VAL A 46 1.82 9.06 8.20
CA VAL A 46 2.78 8.88 7.11
C VAL A 46 2.21 9.40 5.79
N LEU A 47 0.95 9.12 5.50
CA LEU A 47 0.32 9.55 4.25
C LEU A 47 0.31 11.07 4.08
N LYS A 48 0.40 11.83 5.16
CA LYS A 48 0.49 13.29 5.10
C LYS A 48 1.88 13.79 4.69
N MET A 49 2.89 12.93 4.72
CA MET A 49 4.28 13.30 4.48
C MET A 49 4.80 12.88 3.11
N VAL A 50 4.01 12.17 2.31
CA VAL A 50 4.47 11.56 1.06
C VAL A 50 3.77 12.14 -0.15
N ASN A 51 4.39 11.98 -1.33
CA ASN A 51 3.86 12.44 -2.61
C ASN A 51 3.09 11.34 -3.35
N GLY A 52 3.35 10.09 -3.01
CA GLY A 52 2.71 8.96 -3.66
C GLY A 52 2.71 7.74 -2.76
N VAL A 53 1.93 6.75 -3.14
CA VAL A 53 1.74 5.51 -2.40
C VAL A 53 1.98 4.33 -3.32
N LEU A 54 2.81 3.39 -2.87
CA LEU A 54 2.90 2.07 -3.48
C LEU A 54 2.08 1.13 -2.60
N LEU A 55 0.93 0.72 -3.09
CA LEU A 55 0.03 -0.17 -2.36
C LEU A 55 0.31 -1.62 -2.74
N LEU A 56 0.59 -2.45 -1.74
CA LEU A 56 0.80 -3.88 -1.95
C LEU A 56 -0.48 -4.65 -1.63
N VAL A 57 -0.93 -5.48 -2.56
CA VAL A 57 -2.12 -6.32 -2.38
C VAL A 57 -1.70 -7.77 -2.61
N ASP A 58 -2.04 -8.64 -1.67
CA ASP A 58 -1.74 -10.08 -1.78
C ASP A 58 -2.64 -10.72 -2.84
N ALA A 59 -2.03 -11.45 -3.77
CA ALA A 59 -2.75 -12.07 -4.88
C ALA A 59 -3.72 -13.18 -4.45
N ALA A 60 -3.56 -13.72 -3.26
CA ALA A 60 -4.46 -14.75 -2.72
C ALA A 60 -5.54 -14.16 -1.82
N GLU A 61 -5.15 -13.28 -0.90
CA GLU A 61 -6.07 -12.69 0.07
C GLU A 61 -6.92 -11.56 -0.51
N GLY A 62 -6.37 -10.82 -1.47
CA GLY A 62 -7.07 -9.69 -2.07
C GLY A 62 -7.14 -8.46 -1.17
N CYS A 63 -8.21 -7.68 -1.33
CA CYS A 63 -8.39 -6.45 -0.57
C CYS A 63 -8.86 -6.76 0.85
N MET A 64 -8.08 -6.32 1.82
CA MET A 64 -8.37 -6.48 3.25
C MET A 64 -8.90 -5.16 3.82
N PRO A 65 -9.44 -5.15 5.05
CA PRO A 65 -9.88 -3.89 5.68
C PRO A 65 -8.81 -2.80 5.72
N GLN A 66 -7.55 -3.17 5.96
CA GLN A 66 -6.44 -2.22 5.93
C GLN A 66 -6.22 -1.62 4.55
N THR A 67 -6.40 -2.43 3.50
CA THR A 67 -6.30 -1.96 2.11
C THR A 67 -7.31 -0.85 1.86
N ARG A 68 -8.56 -1.06 2.28
CA ARG A 68 -9.62 -0.06 2.14
C ARG A 68 -9.29 1.22 2.88
N PHE A 69 -8.80 1.11 4.11
CA PHE A 69 -8.42 2.26 4.93
C PHE A 69 -7.33 3.09 4.26
N VAL A 70 -6.26 2.44 3.82
CA VAL A 70 -5.12 3.11 3.19
C VAL A 70 -5.53 3.77 1.89
N LEU A 71 -6.29 3.07 1.05
CA LEU A 71 -6.79 3.62 -0.21
C LEU A 71 -7.68 4.83 0.02
N GLN A 72 -8.61 4.75 0.96
CA GLN A 72 -9.51 5.84 1.28
C GLN A 72 -8.72 7.10 1.66
N LYS A 73 -7.74 6.96 2.53
CA LYS A 73 -6.91 8.09 2.97
C LYS A 73 -6.05 8.65 1.84
N ALA A 74 -5.45 7.78 1.03
CA ALA A 74 -4.63 8.20 -0.10
C ALA A 74 -5.46 8.96 -1.15
N LEU A 75 -6.66 8.49 -1.46
CA LEU A 75 -7.56 9.16 -2.41
C LEU A 75 -8.02 10.50 -1.89
N GLN A 76 -8.33 10.61 -0.61
CA GLN A 76 -8.74 11.88 0.02
C GLN A 76 -7.64 12.94 -0.06
N GLN A 77 -6.38 12.53 -0.05
CA GLN A 77 -5.23 13.43 -0.12
C GLN A 77 -4.71 13.63 -1.55
N ASN A 78 -5.38 13.06 -2.55
CA ASN A 78 -4.98 13.12 -3.96
C ASN A 78 -3.55 12.66 -4.20
N LEU A 79 -3.10 11.65 -3.50
CA LEU A 79 -1.77 11.09 -3.68
C LEU A 79 -1.70 10.26 -4.96
N SER A 80 -0.54 10.30 -5.63
CA SER A 80 -0.29 9.41 -6.76
C SER A 80 -0.23 7.97 -6.26
N LEU A 81 -0.81 7.06 -7.01
CA LEU A 81 -0.99 5.67 -6.59
C LEU A 81 -0.38 4.70 -7.60
N VAL A 82 0.41 3.76 -7.12
CA VAL A 82 0.84 2.59 -7.88
C VAL A 82 0.43 1.37 -7.07
N ILE A 83 -0.17 0.40 -7.72
CA ILE A 83 -0.64 -0.82 -7.05
C ILE A 83 0.22 -1.99 -7.49
N ALA A 84 0.76 -2.73 -6.53
CA ALA A 84 1.53 -3.94 -6.79
C ALA A 84 0.77 -5.15 -6.27
N VAL A 85 0.48 -6.08 -7.17
CA VAL A 85 -0.13 -7.36 -6.79
C VAL A 85 0.99 -8.32 -6.46
N ASN A 86 1.12 -8.63 -5.19
CA ASN A 86 2.25 -9.38 -4.63
C ASN A 86 1.92 -10.87 -4.45
N LYS A 87 2.95 -11.68 -4.34
CA LYS A 87 2.82 -13.12 -4.10
C LYS A 87 2.07 -13.86 -5.21
N ILE A 88 2.30 -13.45 -6.45
CA ILE A 88 1.65 -14.05 -7.62
C ILE A 88 2.09 -15.50 -7.89
N ASP A 89 3.20 -15.92 -7.27
CA ASP A 89 3.74 -17.28 -7.37
C ASP A 89 3.06 -18.26 -6.41
N ARG A 90 2.18 -17.81 -5.53
CA ARG A 90 1.46 -18.72 -4.62
C ARG A 90 0.49 -19.59 -5.41
N PRO A 91 0.33 -20.89 -5.00
CA PRO A 91 -0.62 -21.80 -5.66
C PRO A 91 -2.07 -21.32 -5.60
N ASP A 92 -2.43 -20.55 -4.58
CA ASP A 92 -3.78 -20.04 -4.35
C ASP A 92 -4.00 -18.61 -4.87
N ALA A 93 -3.07 -18.09 -5.69
CA ALA A 93 -3.19 -16.74 -6.24
C ALA A 93 -4.40 -16.62 -7.17
N ARG A 94 -5.13 -15.50 -7.04
CA ARG A 94 -6.34 -15.18 -7.81
C ARG A 94 -6.16 -13.83 -8.48
N ILE A 95 -5.20 -13.73 -9.40
CA ILE A 95 -4.73 -12.44 -9.92
C ILE A 95 -5.87 -11.62 -10.54
N LYS A 96 -6.67 -12.22 -11.42
CA LYS A 96 -7.77 -11.51 -12.10
C LYS A 96 -8.84 -11.04 -11.12
N GLU A 97 -9.23 -11.91 -10.20
CA GLU A 97 -10.23 -11.60 -9.19
C GLU A 97 -9.76 -10.47 -8.28
N VAL A 98 -8.48 -10.49 -7.89
CA VAL A 98 -7.90 -9.46 -7.03
C VAL A 98 -7.84 -8.12 -7.76
N ILE A 99 -7.47 -8.09 -9.03
CA ILE A 99 -7.50 -6.86 -9.84
C ILE A 99 -8.91 -6.28 -9.90
N ASP A 100 -9.91 -7.13 -10.12
CA ASP A 100 -11.31 -6.70 -10.14
C ASP A 100 -11.75 -6.17 -8.78
N GLU A 101 -11.35 -6.80 -7.68
CA GLU A 101 -11.62 -6.31 -6.33
C GLU A 101 -11.02 -4.93 -6.09
N ILE A 102 -9.80 -4.70 -6.57
CA ILE A 102 -9.13 -3.40 -6.43
C ILE A 102 -9.89 -2.32 -7.19
N LEU A 103 -10.29 -2.61 -8.43
CA LEU A 103 -11.03 -1.65 -9.25
C LEU A 103 -12.39 -1.33 -8.64
N GLU A 104 -13.12 -2.33 -8.15
CA GLU A 104 -14.38 -2.13 -7.47
C GLU A 104 -14.22 -1.27 -6.23
N LEU A 105 -13.17 -1.53 -5.45
CA LEU A 105 -12.88 -0.76 -4.25
C LEU A 105 -12.58 0.70 -4.57
N LEU A 106 -11.80 0.95 -5.63
CA LEU A 106 -11.52 2.31 -6.08
C LEU A 106 -12.81 3.04 -6.47
N MET A 107 -13.71 2.38 -7.19
CA MET A 107 -14.99 2.96 -7.56
C MET A 107 -15.88 3.23 -6.34
N ASP A 108 -15.92 2.30 -5.39
CA ASP A 108 -16.70 2.46 -4.16
C ASP A 108 -16.20 3.66 -3.32
N LEU A 109 -14.92 3.94 -3.37
CA LEU A 109 -14.31 5.04 -2.62
C LEU A 109 -14.41 6.39 -3.36
N GLY A 110 -15.02 6.41 -4.54
CA GLY A 110 -15.21 7.63 -5.31
C GLY A 110 -13.95 8.13 -6.02
N ALA A 111 -13.10 7.20 -6.47
CA ALA A 111 -11.88 7.55 -7.20
C ALA A 111 -12.20 8.31 -8.48
N THR A 112 -11.34 9.30 -8.83
CA THR A 112 -11.43 10.01 -10.09
C THR A 112 -10.98 9.10 -11.24
N ASP A 113 -11.23 9.51 -12.49
CA ASP A 113 -10.78 8.75 -13.65
C ASP A 113 -9.25 8.55 -13.64
N GLU A 114 -8.51 9.59 -13.25
CA GLU A 114 -7.05 9.49 -13.12
C GLU A 114 -6.65 8.46 -12.06
N GLN A 115 -7.36 8.42 -10.95
CA GLN A 115 -7.09 7.46 -9.88
C GLN A 115 -7.45 6.04 -10.29
N LEU A 116 -8.50 5.86 -11.09
CA LEU A 116 -8.88 4.55 -11.64
C LEU A 116 -7.84 4.03 -12.64
N ASP A 117 -7.12 4.93 -13.30
CA ASP A 117 -6.05 4.58 -14.25
C ASP A 117 -4.70 4.36 -13.55
N SER A 118 -4.67 4.24 -12.24
CA SER A 118 -3.43 4.00 -11.49
C SER A 118 -2.71 2.75 -12.00
N PRO A 119 -1.38 2.81 -12.20
CA PRO A 119 -0.63 1.66 -12.67
C PRO A 119 -0.75 0.47 -11.72
N MET A 120 -0.90 -0.73 -12.28
CA MET A 120 -0.87 -2.00 -11.56
C MET A 120 0.28 -2.85 -12.08
N VAL A 121 1.10 -3.32 -11.17
CA VAL A 121 2.26 -4.15 -11.51
C VAL A 121 2.29 -5.46 -10.74
#